data_ba31ebec4a78c5b870310a11eb2f3575
#
_entry.id   ba31ebec4a78c5b870310a11eb2f3575
#
_cell.length_a   1.000
_cell.length_b   1.000
_cell.length_c   1.000
_cell.angle_alpha   90.00
_cell.angle_beta   90.00
_cell.angle_gamma   90.00
#
_symmetry.space_group_name_H-M   'P 1'
#
loop_
_entity.id
_entity.type
_entity.pdbx_description
1 polymer ?
#
loop_
_entity_poly.entity_id
_entity_poly.type
_entity_poly.pdbx_seq_one_letter_code
_entity_poly.pdbx_strand_id
1 'polypeptide(L)'
;ALLVKKMRIFSSLPLVTLFIWLFRMGNSFGTMFRISTWGESHGGGIGVTVDGCPPNLPISEEEIQDELDRRRPGQSKITTGRNEEDRVEILSGTQEGRTLGTPIGMLVRNKDARPGDYEEMETKYRPSHADFTYQEKFGIRNHEGGGRSSARETIGRVAAGAIANKILSLQQVQARAYVQRVADLEMPDLDELPSLEQVEATSIRCPHEETANKMIDLIMATRKEGDSLGGIIECRVAGLPSGLGCPVFDRLEADLAKAMLSLPATKGFEIGSGFKGTYMKGSEHNDPFESIEGSIRTTTNRSGGVQGGISNGEELLFRVAFKPTATILRPQKTVDRDGAETELIGRGRHDPCVLPRAVPIVEAMTALVLVDHWLRQAAQCDTFDFD
;
A
#
# COMPACT_ATOMS: atom_id res chain seq x y z
N ALA A 1 2.57 35.65 -16.44
CA ALA A 1 1.55 36.69 -16.68
C ALA A 1 0.24 36.13 -17.28
N LEU A 2 0.22 34.93 -17.83
CA LEU A 2 -1.00 34.32 -18.46
C LEU A 2 -1.86 33.51 -17.47
N LEU A 3 -1.32 33.02 -16.37
CA LEU A 3 -2.06 32.21 -15.37
C LEU A 3 -2.93 33.06 -14.44
N VAL A 4 -2.56 34.30 -14.18
CA VAL A 4 -3.30 35.19 -13.27
C VAL A 4 -4.61 35.72 -13.89
N LYS A 5 -4.75 35.66 -15.22
CA LYS A 5 -5.97 36.13 -15.91
C LYS A 5 -7.14 35.14 -15.89
N LYS A 6 -6.94 33.86 -15.58
CA LYS A 6 -8.00 32.84 -15.53
C LYS A 6 -8.72 32.73 -14.16
N MET A 7 -8.20 33.32 -13.10
CA MET A 7 -8.81 33.23 -11.75
C MET A 7 -9.81 34.34 -11.41
N ARG A 8 -10.07 35.31 -12.30
CA ARG A 8 -10.99 36.44 -12.01
C ARG A 8 -12.46 36.26 -12.44
N ILE A 9 -12.84 35.09 -12.98
CA ILE A 9 -14.22 34.87 -13.48
C ILE A 9 -15.16 34.26 -12.39
N PHE A 10 -14.65 33.82 -11.25
CA PHE A 10 -15.45 33.14 -10.21
C PHE A 10 -15.73 33.96 -8.94
N SER A 11 -15.60 35.28 -8.96
CA SER A 11 -15.74 36.11 -7.75
C SER A 11 -17.17 36.56 -7.41
N SER A 12 -18.22 36.00 -8.04
CA SER A 12 -19.59 36.46 -7.79
C SER A 12 -20.64 35.39 -7.47
N LEU A 13 -20.25 34.18 -7.02
CA LEU A 13 -21.22 33.15 -6.64
C LEU A 13 -20.95 32.61 -5.24
N PRO A 14 -21.76 33.00 -4.21
CA PRO A 14 -21.63 32.44 -2.85
C PRO A 14 -21.99 30.94 -2.76
N LEU A 15 -22.56 30.32 -3.80
CA LEU A 15 -22.87 28.89 -3.87
C LEU A 15 -21.66 28.02 -4.22
N VAL A 16 -20.63 28.55 -4.86
CA VAL A 16 -19.41 27.77 -5.23
C VAL A 16 -18.59 27.39 -3.99
N THR A 17 -18.64 28.17 -2.93
CA THR A 17 -17.92 27.89 -1.68
C THR A 17 -18.54 26.73 -0.91
N LEU A 18 -19.85 26.46 -1.07
CA LEU A 18 -20.53 25.35 -0.39
C LEU A 18 -20.29 24.00 -1.11
N PHE A 19 -20.03 23.98 -2.41
CA PHE A 19 -19.75 22.77 -3.18
C PHE A 19 -18.34 22.24 -2.99
N ILE A 20 -17.38 23.05 -2.54
CA ILE A 20 -15.97 22.66 -2.33
C ILE A 20 -15.83 21.65 -1.17
N TRP A 21 -16.77 21.60 -0.23
CA TRP A 21 -16.75 20.69 0.91
C TRP A 21 -17.17 19.23 0.58
N LEU A 22 -17.67 18.96 -0.62
CA LEU A 22 -18.08 17.63 -1.05
C LEU A 22 -16.97 16.85 -1.77
N PHE A 23 -15.83 17.47 -2.08
CA PHE A 23 -14.71 16.77 -2.69
C PHE A 23 -13.90 16.02 -1.64
N ARG A 24 -13.90 14.69 -1.73
CA ARG A 24 -12.98 13.86 -0.95
C ARG A 24 -11.54 14.23 -1.29
N MET A 25 -10.81 14.78 -0.35
CA MET A 25 -9.37 15.04 -0.51
C MET A 25 -8.60 13.71 -0.50
N GLY A 26 -7.49 13.63 -1.26
CA GLY A 26 -6.73 12.41 -1.49
C GLY A 26 -5.94 11.85 -0.30
N ASN A 27 -6.15 12.35 0.93
CA ASN A 27 -5.49 11.85 2.14
C ASN A 27 -6.39 10.96 3.01
N SER A 28 -7.60 10.63 2.52
CA SER A 28 -8.53 9.71 3.18
C SER A 28 -8.84 8.55 2.25
N PHE A 29 -8.95 7.35 2.81
CA PHE A 29 -9.23 6.10 2.11
C PHE A 29 -10.28 5.29 2.89
N GLY A 30 -11.12 4.51 2.19
CA GLY A 30 -12.23 3.75 2.77
C GLY A 30 -13.55 4.53 2.81
N THR A 31 -14.63 3.83 3.07
CA THR A 31 -16.00 4.34 3.14
C THR A 31 -16.58 4.18 4.53
N MET A 32 -16.69 2.95 5.04
CA MET A 32 -17.14 2.60 6.40
C MET A 32 -15.95 2.51 7.36
N PHE A 33 -14.92 1.74 7.00
CA PHE A 33 -13.63 1.71 7.70
C PHE A 33 -12.72 2.70 7.03
N ARG A 34 -12.68 3.90 7.54
CA ARG A 34 -12.03 5.03 6.89
C ARG A 34 -10.75 5.45 7.62
N ILE A 35 -9.70 5.65 6.86
CA ILE A 35 -8.45 6.21 7.38
C ILE A 35 -8.17 7.59 6.79
N SER A 36 -7.52 8.44 7.57
CA SER A 36 -6.93 9.70 7.11
C SER A 36 -5.50 9.79 7.60
N THR A 37 -4.53 9.85 6.66
CA THR A 37 -3.10 9.95 7.00
C THR A 37 -2.58 11.38 6.88
N TRP A 38 -1.66 11.76 7.76
CA TRP A 38 -1.06 13.09 7.84
C TRP A 38 0.39 13.01 8.33
N GLY A 39 1.09 14.14 8.29
CA GLY A 39 2.49 14.21 8.66
C GLY A 39 3.45 13.99 7.48
N GLU A 40 4.74 14.21 7.69
CA GLU A 40 5.77 14.24 6.67
C GLU A 40 7.04 13.53 7.11
N SER A 41 7.84 13.07 6.12
CA SER A 41 9.06 12.27 6.34
C SER A 41 10.08 12.95 7.25
N HIS A 42 10.23 14.27 7.16
CA HIS A 42 11.16 15.08 7.94
C HIS A 42 10.45 16.14 8.80
N GLY A 43 9.12 16.00 9.00
CA GLY A 43 8.35 16.77 9.98
C GLY A 43 8.40 16.16 11.38
N GLY A 44 7.52 16.56 12.27
CA GLY A 44 7.45 16.08 13.65
C GLY A 44 7.06 14.59 13.79
N GLY A 45 6.35 14.03 12.81
CA GLY A 45 5.91 12.64 12.81
C GLY A 45 4.96 12.30 11.66
N ILE A 46 4.54 11.04 11.63
CA ILE A 46 3.49 10.51 10.75
C ILE A 46 2.33 10.05 11.62
N GLY A 47 1.13 10.47 11.28
CA GLY A 47 -0.07 10.04 12.00
C GLY A 47 -1.14 9.50 11.08
N VAL A 48 -2.08 8.81 11.71
CA VAL A 48 -3.29 8.30 11.08
C VAL A 48 -4.47 8.42 12.04
N THR A 49 -5.61 8.74 11.49
CA THR A 49 -6.90 8.64 12.18
C THR A 49 -7.69 7.52 11.50
N VAL A 50 -8.17 6.55 12.29
CA VAL A 50 -9.07 5.49 11.85
C VAL A 50 -10.46 5.83 12.37
N ASP A 51 -11.45 5.89 11.48
CA ASP A 51 -12.84 6.13 11.79
C ASP A 51 -13.71 4.97 11.28
N GLY A 52 -14.75 4.58 12.02
CA GLY A 52 -15.61 3.44 11.69
C GLY A 52 -15.09 2.08 12.16
N CYS A 53 -14.08 2.03 13.03
CA CYS A 53 -13.68 0.79 13.67
C CYS A 53 -14.78 0.34 14.65
N PRO A 54 -15.25 -0.93 14.61
CA PRO A 54 -16.20 -1.46 15.57
C PRO A 54 -15.72 -1.33 17.02
N PRO A 55 -16.62 -1.10 18.00
CA PRO A 55 -16.25 -1.06 19.41
C PRO A 55 -15.91 -2.45 19.96
N ASN A 56 -15.25 -2.48 21.12
CA ASN A 56 -14.85 -3.68 21.86
C ASN A 56 -13.83 -4.59 21.20
N LEU A 57 -13.22 -4.19 20.09
CA LEU A 57 -12.09 -4.93 19.51
C LEU A 57 -10.90 -4.87 20.49
N PRO A 58 -10.36 -6.01 20.95
CA PRO A 58 -9.13 -6.01 21.73
C PRO A 58 -7.96 -5.61 20.83
N ILE A 59 -7.20 -4.59 21.23
CA ILE A 59 -6.05 -4.07 20.49
C ILE A 59 -5.06 -3.41 21.43
N SER A 60 -3.77 -3.60 21.20
CA SER A 60 -2.70 -2.95 21.95
C SER A 60 -1.71 -2.22 21.03
N GLU A 61 -0.87 -1.37 21.60
CA GLU A 61 0.24 -0.73 20.87
C GLU A 61 1.25 -1.77 20.38
N GLU A 62 1.47 -2.83 21.13
CA GLU A 62 2.40 -3.91 20.79
C GLU A 62 1.95 -4.65 19.52
N GLU A 63 0.68 -4.99 19.40
CA GLU A 63 0.13 -5.65 18.21
C GLU A 63 0.28 -4.78 16.95
N ILE A 64 0.12 -3.47 17.09
CA ILE A 64 0.33 -2.51 15.99
C ILE A 64 1.82 -2.35 15.71
N GLN A 65 2.66 -2.36 16.75
CA GLN A 65 4.10 -2.23 16.64
C GLN A 65 4.72 -3.42 15.89
N ASP A 66 4.25 -4.63 16.13
CA ASP A 66 4.72 -5.83 15.42
C ASP A 66 4.59 -5.67 13.90
N GLU A 67 3.48 -5.13 13.41
CA GLU A 67 3.29 -4.86 11.98
C GLU A 67 4.18 -3.69 11.49
N LEU A 68 4.36 -2.65 12.30
CA LEU A 68 5.25 -1.55 11.98
C LEU A 68 6.72 -1.99 11.96
N ASP A 69 7.11 -2.93 12.81
CA ASP A 69 8.46 -3.50 12.84
C ASP A 69 8.78 -4.27 11.56
N ARG A 70 7.81 -4.94 10.97
CA ARG A 70 7.93 -5.56 9.64
C ARG A 70 8.13 -4.53 8.53
N ARG A 71 7.60 -3.31 8.67
CA ARG A 71 7.66 -2.22 7.68
C ARG A 71 8.88 -1.32 7.85
N ARG A 72 9.40 -1.12 9.06
CA ARG A 72 10.42 -0.11 9.39
C ARG A 72 11.67 -0.20 8.51
N PRO A 73 12.45 0.90 8.37
CA PRO A 73 13.75 0.88 7.68
C PRO A 73 14.81 0.16 8.52
N GLY A 74 15.95 -0.18 7.89
CA GLY A 74 17.13 -0.69 8.61
C GLY A 74 17.05 -2.16 9.03
N GLN A 75 16.14 -2.95 8.50
CA GLN A 75 15.90 -4.35 8.89
C GLN A 75 17.00 -5.32 8.42
N SER A 76 17.67 -5.03 7.32
CA SER A 76 18.63 -5.94 6.71
C SER A 76 19.65 -5.23 5.81
N LYS A 77 20.64 -5.99 5.32
CA LYS A 77 21.66 -5.49 4.39
C LYS A 77 21.10 -5.10 3.01
N ILE A 78 19.91 -5.56 2.65
CA ILE A 78 19.25 -5.25 1.37
C ILE A 78 18.23 -4.10 1.48
N THR A 79 18.10 -3.46 2.65
CA THR A 79 17.25 -2.29 2.87
C THR A 79 18.08 -1.04 3.15
N THR A 80 17.41 0.10 3.27
CA THR A 80 18.04 1.39 3.58
C THR A 80 18.81 1.34 4.91
N GLY A 81 19.91 2.11 5.00
CA GLY A 81 20.68 2.29 6.24
C GLY A 81 20.06 3.28 7.24
N ARG A 82 18.88 3.85 6.97
CA ARG A 82 18.13 4.64 7.95
C ARG A 82 17.69 3.73 9.10
N ASN A 83 17.77 4.22 10.33
CA ASN A 83 17.35 3.46 11.51
C ASN A 83 16.29 4.26 12.26
N GLU A 84 15.08 3.74 12.29
CA GLU A 84 13.94 4.29 13.02
C GLU A 84 13.26 3.16 13.78
N GLU A 85 12.88 3.40 15.01
CA GLU A 85 12.11 2.44 15.80
C GLU A 85 10.65 2.39 15.37
N ASP A 86 10.17 3.46 14.71
CA ASP A 86 8.77 3.66 14.28
C ASP A 86 7.76 3.38 15.42
N ARG A 87 8.10 3.78 16.66
CA ARG A 87 7.28 3.53 17.85
C ARG A 87 5.93 4.23 17.72
N VAL A 88 4.86 3.46 17.78
CA VAL A 88 3.49 3.98 17.74
C VAL A 88 3.02 4.43 19.12
N GLU A 89 2.24 5.50 19.13
CA GLU A 89 1.48 6.00 20.27
C GLU A 89 0.00 6.03 19.89
N ILE A 90 -0.89 5.37 20.65
CA ILE A 90 -2.35 5.51 20.51
C ILE A 90 -2.79 6.70 21.34
N LEU A 91 -3.34 7.73 20.70
CA LEU A 91 -3.71 8.99 21.34
C LEU A 91 -5.19 9.05 21.73
N SER A 92 -6.05 8.26 21.10
CA SER A 92 -7.50 8.24 21.31
C SER A 92 -8.15 6.99 20.74
N GLY A 93 -9.42 6.77 21.08
CA GLY A 93 -10.28 5.74 20.49
C GLY A 93 -10.15 4.37 21.13
N THR A 94 -9.35 4.23 22.19
CA THR A 94 -9.20 2.99 22.97
C THR A 94 -9.28 3.26 24.46
N GLN A 95 -9.77 2.28 25.22
CA GLN A 95 -9.75 2.26 26.67
C GLN A 95 -9.58 0.82 27.16
N GLU A 96 -8.70 0.59 28.13
CA GLU A 96 -8.44 -0.73 28.73
C GLU A 96 -8.16 -1.81 27.67
N GLY A 97 -7.38 -1.45 26.63
CA GLY A 97 -7.01 -2.36 25.54
C GLY A 97 -8.14 -2.72 24.58
N ARG A 98 -9.23 -1.92 24.52
CA ARG A 98 -10.36 -2.13 23.60
C ARG A 98 -10.73 -0.85 22.87
N THR A 99 -11.19 -1.00 21.65
CA THR A 99 -11.72 0.11 20.84
C THR A 99 -13.05 0.60 21.39
N LEU A 100 -13.30 1.92 21.27
CA LEU A 100 -14.51 2.59 21.76
C LEU A 100 -15.58 2.82 20.67
N GLY A 101 -15.27 2.52 19.39
CA GLY A 101 -16.14 2.93 18.27
C GLY A 101 -16.01 4.42 17.91
N THR A 102 -15.14 5.15 18.58
CA THR A 102 -14.80 6.55 18.29
C THR A 102 -13.50 6.60 17.49
N PRO A 103 -13.14 7.73 16.86
CA PRO A 103 -11.92 7.80 16.04
C PRO A 103 -10.66 7.43 16.83
N ILE A 104 -9.88 6.49 16.25
CA ILE A 104 -8.60 6.07 16.80
C ILE A 104 -7.51 6.94 16.17
N GLY A 105 -6.85 7.75 16.98
CA GLY A 105 -5.72 8.58 16.58
C GLY A 105 -4.41 7.90 16.95
N MET A 106 -3.53 7.73 15.97
CA MET A 106 -2.19 7.13 16.18
C MET A 106 -1.09 8.04 15.62
N LEU A 107 0.05 8.07 16.29
CA LEU A 107 1.21 8.88 15.94
C LEU A 107 2.50 8.08 16.06
N VAL A 108 3.40 8.23 15.07
CA VAL A 108 4.80 7.80 15.12
C VAL A 108 5.68 9.03 14.95
N ARG A 109 6.54 9.32 15.92
CA ARG A 109 7.45 10.47 15.90
C ARG A 109 8.68 10.18 15.03
N ASN A 110 9.15 11.18 14.28
CA ASN A 110 10.40 11.08 13.54
C ASN A 110 11.58 11.34 14.49
N LYS A 111 12.59 10.43 14.48
CA LYS A 111 13.80 10.55 15.32
C LYS A 111 15.09 10.75 14.52
N ASP A 112 15.22 10.11 13.34
CA ASP A 112 16.43 10.13 12.49
C ASP A 112 16.19 10.90 11.18
N ALA A 113 15.72 12.14 11.27
CA ALA A 113 15.59 13.06 10.16
C ALA A 113 16.94 13.78 9.91
N ARG A 114 17.40 13.84 8.64
CA ARG A 114 18.64 14.51 8.22
C ARG A 114 18.35 15.45 7.04
N PRO A 115 17.84 16.65 7.29
CA PRO A 115 17.47 17.60 6.23
C PRO A 115 18.61 17.94 5.28
N GLY A 116 19.85 18.07 5.77
CA GLY A 116 21.03 18.39 4.97
C GLY A 116 21.37 17.39 3.85
N ASP A 117 20.91 16.13 3.94
CA ASP A 117 21.09 15.15 2.86
C ASP A 117 20.31 15.52 1.59
N TYR A 118 19.41 16.52 1.63
CA TYR A 118 18.46 16.88 0.57
C TYR A 118 18.62 18.28 0.01
N GLU A 119 19.72 19.00 0.32
CA GLU A 119 19.95 20.39 -0.14
C GLU A 119 19.92 20.51 -1.67
N GLU A 120 20.58 19.60 -2.41
CA GLU A 120 20.52 19.60 -3.88
C GLU A 120 19.11 19.45 -4.44
N MET A 121 18.24 18.73 -3.72
CA MET A 121 16.84 18.52 -4.12
C MET A 121 15.98 19.78 -3.92
N GLU A 122 16.47 20.81 -3.26
CA GLU A 122 15.77 22.09 -3.16
C GLU A 122 15.60 22.72 -4.54
N THR A 123 16.62 22.69 -5.36
CA THR A 123 16.66 23.33 -6.68
C THR A 123 16.52 22.38 -7.84
N LYS A 124 16.91 21.09 -7.71
CA LYS A 124 16.91 20.09 -8.77
C LYS A 124 15.74 19.10 -8.62
N TYR A 125 15.29 18.54 -9.74
CA TYR A 125 14.25 17.53 -9.76
C TYR A 125 14.86 16.13 -9.91
N ARG A 126 14.53 15.20 -8.99
CA ARG A 126 14.94 13.80 -9.12
C ARG A 126 14.18 13.13 -10.28
N PRO A 127 14.87 12.48 -11.22
CA PRO A 127 14.21 11.72 -12.28
C PRO A 127 13.25 10.68 -11.72
N SER A 128 12.05 10.58 -12.30
CA SER A 128 10.98 9.65 -11.89
C SER A 128 10.50 9.75 -10.44
N HIS A 129 10.86 10.82 -9.73
CA HIS A 129 10.34 11.17 -8.40
C HIS A 129 9.20 12.18 -8.48
N ALA A 130 8.48 12.40 -7.40
CA ALA A 130 7.34 13.32 -7.35
C ALA A 130 7.73 14.83 -7.28
N ASP A 131 9.00 15.16 -7.28
CA ASP A 131 9.48 16.54 -7.05
C ASP A 131 8.86 17.56 -7.99
N PHE A 132 8.95 17.30 -9.31
CA PHE A 132 8.39 18.19 -10.34
C PHE A 132 6.86 18.26 -10.25
N THR A 133 6.19 17.12 -10.15
CA THR A 133 4.72 17.06 -10.16
C THR A 133 4.09 17.71 -8.92
N TYR A 134 4.72 17.59 -7.75
CA TYR A 134 4.28 18.29 -6.54
C TYR A 134 4.51 19.79 -6.66
N GLN A 135 5.66 20.21 -7.20
CA GLN A 135 5.96 21.64 -7.44
C GLN A 135 4.93 22.26 -8.40
N GLU A 136 4.63 21.60 -9.51
CA GLU A 136 3.64 22.06 -10.49
C GLU A 136 2.22 22.11 -9.92
N LYS A 137 1.84 21.09 -9.15
CA LYS A 137 0.48 21.01 -8.62
C LYS A 137 0.20 21.99 -7.50
N PHE A 138 1.13 22.10 -6.54
CA PHE A 138 0.91 22.85 -5.31
C PHE A 138 1.63 24.19 -5.27
N GLY A 139 2.52 24.48 -6.23
CA GLY A 139 3.37 25.69 -6.24
C GLY A 139 4.50 25.67 -5.21
N ILE A 140 4.48 24.73 -4.29
CA ILE A 140 5.48 24.53 -3.24
C ILE A 140 5.60 23.02 -2.96
N ARG A 141 6.78 22.57 -2.56
CA ARG A 141 7.02 21.20 -2.12
C ARG A 141 7.95 21.16 -0.92
N ASN A 142 7.81 20.14 -0.10
CA ASN A 142 8.83 19.80 0.89
C ASN A 142 9.91 18.98 0.18
N HIS A 143 11.12 19.53 0.03
CA HIS A 143 12.25 18.84 -0.59
C HIS A 143 12.95 17.88 0.37
N GLU A 144 12.84 18.11 1.68
CA GLU A 144 13.43 17.28 2.72
C GLU A 144 12.76 15.89 2.75
N GLY A 145 13.44 14.88 2.23
CA GLY A 145 12.93 13.50 2.16
C GLY A 145 11.66 13.31 1.32
N GLY A 146 11.18 14.34 0.60
CA GLY A 146 10.01 14.28 -0.27
C GLY A 146 8.65 14.43 0.45
N GLY A 147 8.63 14.82 1.73
CA GLY A 147 7.39 15.11 2.47
C GLY A 147 6.39 13.94 2.44
N ARG A 148 5.15 14.21 1.96
CA ARG A 148 4.07 13.23 1.79
C ARG A 148 4.32 12.22 0.66
N SER A 149 5.21 12.50 -0.30
CA SER A 149 5.55 11.55 -1.37
C SER A 149 6.55 10.47 -0.91
N SER A 150 7.06 10.58 0.30
CA SER A 150 7.97 9.59 0.90
C SER A 150 7.25 8.29 1.26
N ALA A 151 7.94 7.15 1.09
CA ALA A 151 7.46 5.85 1.56
C ALA A 151 7.21 5.81 3.09
N ARG A 152 7.69 6.78 3.84
CA ARG A 152 7.44 6.89 5.28
C ARG A 152 5.96 7.17 5.60
N GLU A 153 5.20 7.77 4.69
CA GLU A 153 3.75 7.95 4.79
C GLU A 153 3.01 6.63 5.06
N THR A 154 3.53 5.51 4.56
CA THR A 154 2.93 4.19 4.74
C THR A 154 2.91 3.68 6.18
N ILE A 155 3.60 4.33 7.12
CA ILE A 155 3.46 4.09 8.57
C ILE A 155 1.99 4.17 8.98
N GLY A 156 1.29 5.23 8.58
CA GLY A 156 -0.12 5.40 8.91
C GLY A 156 -1.01 4.31 8.32
N ARG A 157 -0.68 3.82 7.11
CA ARG A 157 -1.41 2.72 6.47
C ARG A 157 -1.20 1.40 7.19
N VAL A 158 0.03 1.09 7.59
CA VAL A 158 0.35 -0.15 8.31
C VAL A 158 -0.22 -0.13 9.72
N ALA A 159 -0.14 0.98 10.44
CA ALA A 159 -0.75 1.11 11.76
C ALA A 159 -2.28 0.91 11.73
N ALA A 160 -2.97 1.49 10.75
CA ALA A 160 -4.40 1.28 10.55
C ALA A 160 -4.71 -0.14 10.04
N GLY A 161 -3.85 -0.67 9.17
CA GLY A 161 -3.93 -2.04 8.63
C GLY A 161 -3.79 -3.10 9.72
N ALA A 162 -2.99 -2.87 10.76
CA ALA A 162 -2.88 -3.77 11.90
C ALA A 162 -4.23 -3.96 12.61
N ILE A 163 -4.99 -2.87 12.80
CA ILE A 163 -6.35 -2.94 13.36
C ILE A 163 -7.28 -3.73 12.42
N ALA A 164 -7.21 -3.47 11.12
CA ALA A 164 -8.01 -4.19 10.13
C ALA A 164 -7.65 -5.67 10.06
N ASN A 165 -6.35 -6.03 10.08
CA ASN A 165 -5.88 -7.41 10.14
C ASN A 165 -6.38 -8.14 11.40
N LYS A 166 -6.43 -7.45 12.54
CA LYS A 166 -7.01 -8.02 13.77
C LYS A 166 -8.48 -8.38 13.59
N ILE A 167 -9.28 -7.52 12.94
CA ILE A 167 -10.68 -7.82 12.63
C ILE A 167 -10.78 -9.05 11.72
N LEU A 168 -10.01 -9.10 10.64
CA LEU A 168 -10.00 -10.22 9.69
C LEU A 168 -9.58 -11.53 10.35
N SER A 169 -8.56 -11.51 11.20
CA SER A 169 -8.08 -12.72 11.89
C SER A 169 -9.13 -13.34 12.80
N LEU A 170 -9.94 -12.51 13.47
CA LEU A 170 -11.08 -12.97 14.27
C LEU A 170 -12.19 -13.59 13.41
N GLN A 171 -12.23 -13.31 12.12
CA GLN A 171 -13.12 -13.92 11.15
C GLN A 171 -12.43 -15.06 10.37
N GLN A 172 -11.26 -15.52 10.81
CA GLN A 172 -10.48 -16.59 10.17
C GLN A 172 -10.00 -16.25 8.74
N VAL A 173 -9.96 -14.98 8.38
CA VAL A 173 -9.42 -14.50 7.10
C VAL A 173 -7.94 -14.17 7.28
N GLN A 174 -7.10 -14.71 6.39
CA GLN A 174 -5.66 -14.51 6.42
C GLN A 174 -5.17 -13.94 5.09
N ALA A 175 -4.61 -12.74 5.13
CA ALA A 175 -3.90 -12.14 4.01
C ALA A 175 -2.38 -12.41 4.16
N ARG A 176 -1.73 -12.84 3.07
CA ARG A 176 -0.28 -13.02 2.97
C ARG A 176 0.23 -12.40 1.69
N ALA A 177 1.19 -11.52 1.82
CA ALA A 177 1.95 -11.02 0.69
C ALA A 177 3.40 -11.49 0.79
N TYR A 178 4.02 -11.65 -0.36
CA TYR A 178 5.42 -12.07 -0.47
C TYR A 178 6.03 -11.59 -1.78
N VAL A 179 7.35 -11.54 -1.81
CA VAL A 179 8.08 -11.17 -3.03
C VAL A 179 8.09 -12.37 -3.97
N GLN A 180 7.37 -12.26 -5.07
CA GLN A 180 7.32 -13.25 -6.14
C GLN A 180 8.50 -13.11 -7.09
N ARG A 181 8.86 -11.85 -7.45
CA ARG A 181 9.90 -11.57 -8.45
C ARG A 181 10.72 -10.33 -8.12
N VAL A 182 12.02 -10.41 -8.35
CA VAL A 182 12.96 -9.27 -8.37
C VAL A 182 13.64 -9.25 -9.73
N ALA A 183 13.52 -8.17 -10.48
CA ALA A 183 13.97 -8.08 -11.86
C ALA A 183 13.46 -9.27 -12.70
N ASP A 184 14.35 -10.14 -13.18
CA ASP A 184 14.04 -11.36 -13.94
C ASP A 184 14.06 -12.65 -13.12
N LEU A 185 14.42 -12.57 -11.84
CA LEU A 185 14.39 -13.71 -10.92
C LEU A 185 12.99 -13.87 -10.34
N GLU A 186 12.29 -14.92 -10.77
CA GLU A 186 10.92 -15.24 -10.34
C GLU A 186 10.94 -16.58 -9.60
N MET A 187 10.18 -16.66 -8.47
CA MET A 187 10.00 -17.90 -7.74
C MET A 187 8.91 -18.76 -8.41
N PRO A 188 8.93 -20.09 -8.19
CA PRO A 188 7.85 -20.97 -8.63
C PRO A 188 6.51 -20.56 -7.98
N ASP A 189 5.41 -20.84 -8.67
CA ASP A 189 4.07 -20.71 -8.08
C ASP A 189 3.95 -21.64 -6.86
N LEU A 190 3.21 -21.20 -5.85
CA LEU A 190 2.95 -21.96 -4.63
C LEU A 190 1.58 -22.65 -4.73
N ASP A 191 1.52 -23.91 -4.35
CA ASP A 191 0.26 -24.66 -4.28
C ASP A 191 -0.61 -24.18 -3.11
N GLU A 192 0.02 -23.78 -1.98
CA GLU A 192 -0.68 -23.40 -0.75
C GLU A 192 -0.28 -21.98 -0.31
N LEU A 193 -1.14 -21.36 0.51
CA LEU A 193 -0.86 -20.08 1.15
C LEU A 193 0.36 -20.22 2.11
N PRO A 194 1.45 -19.47 1.93
CA PRO A 194 2.60 -19.59 2.82
C PRO A 194 2.27 -19.07 4.22
N SER A 195 2.86 -19.67 5.24
CA SER A 195 2.78 -19.15 6.60
C SER A 195 3.56 -17.85 6.74
N LEU A 196 3.23 -17.05 7.77
CA LEU A 196 4.00 -15.83 8.06
C LEU A 196 5.47 -16.15 8.34
N GLU A 197 5.75 -17.26 9.03
CA GLU A 197 7.11 -17.72 9.32
C GLU A 197 7.90 -18.02 8.04
N GLN A 198 7.27 -18.69 7.06
CA GLN A 198 7.90 -18.95 5.76
C GLN A 198 8.22 -17.66 4.99
N VAL A 199 7.32 -16.67 5.03
CA VAL A 199 7.56 -15.38 4.38
C VAL A 199 8.68 -14.60 5.07
N GLU A 200 8.69 -14.55 6.39
CA GLU A 200 9.68 -13.81 7.17
C GLU A 200 11.02 -14.56 7.32
N ALA A 201 11.13 -15.83 6.91
CA ALA A 201 12.35 -16.64 7.00
C ALA A 201 13.54 -16.03 6.24
N THR A 202 13.28 -15.24 5.21
CA THR A 202 14.31 -14.58 4.40
C THR A 202 14.17 -13.06 4.45
N SER A 203 15.30 -12.35 4.37
CA SER A 203 15.30 -10.88 4.41
C SER A 203 14.62 -10.22 3.21
N ILE A 204 14.44 -10.96 2.11
CA ILE A 204 13.69 -10.50 0.92
C ILE A 204 12.19 -10.79 1.04
N ARG A 205 11.74 -11.63 1.99
CA ARG A 205 10.35 -12.08 2.13
C ARG A 205 9.85 -12.85 0.91
N CYS A 206 10.69 -13.72 0.36
CA CYS A 206 10.35 -14.69 -0.66
C CYS A 206 10.32 -16.07 0.02
N PRO A 207 9.19 -16.80 0.02
CA PRO A 207 9.07 -18.08 0.72
C PRO A 207 9.80 -19.25 0.04
N HIS A 208 10.36 -19.06 -1.16
CA HIS A 208 11.18 -20.05 -1.84
C HIS A 208 12.66 -19.74 -1.61
N GLU A 209 13.33 -20.48 -0.71
CA GLU A 209 14.66 -20.19 -0.19
C GLU A 209 15.73 -20.06 -1.28
N GLU A 210 15.76 -20.98 -2.26
CA GLU A 210 16.76 -20.95 -3.35
C GLU A 210 16.65 -19.65 -4.17
N THR A 211 15.42 -19.25 -4.54
CA THR A 211 15.19 -18.02 -5.29
C THR A 211 15.45 -16.79 -4.42
N ALA A 212 15.07 -16.84 -3.14
CA ALA A 212 15.34 -15.76 -2.19
C ALA A 212 16.83 -15.44 -2.10
N ASN A 213 17.69 -16.45 -2.00
CA ASN A 213 19.13 -16.26 -1.94
C ASN A 213 19.66 -15.61 -3.23
N LYS A 214 19.22 -16.06 -4.42
CA LYS A 214 19.58 -15.44 -5.70
C LYS A 214 19.11 -13.98 -5.80
N MET A 215 17.90 -13.67 -5.34
CA MET A 215 17.38 -12.30 -5.29
C MET A 215 18.20 -11.40 -4.36
N ILE A 216 18.60 -11.90 -3.19
CA ILE A 216 19.43 -11.17 -2.22
C ILE A 216 20.80 -10.85 -2.86
N ASP A 217 21.44 -11.82 -3.49
CA ASP A 217 22.73 -11.64 -4.15
C ASP A 217 22.65 -10.60 -5.29
N LEU A 218 21.59 -10.65 -6.10
CA LEU A 218 21.34 -9.69 -7.17
C LEU A 218 21.16 -8.27 -6.61
N ILE A 219 20.35 -8.10 -5.55
CA ILE A 219 20.15 -6.81 -4.89
C ILE A 219 21.47 -6.27 -4.31
N MET A 220 22.26 -7.13 -3.69
CA MET A 220 23.56 -6.73 -3.12
C MET A 220 24.56 -6.31 -4.20
N ALA A 221 24.58 -6.98 -5.35
CA ALA A 221 25.41 -6.61 -6.49
C ALA A 221 24.99 -5.25 -7.06
N THR A 222 23.68 -5.06 -7.32
CA THR A 222 23.12 -3.81 -7.82
C THR A 222 23.34 -2.63 -6.85
N ARG A 223 23.23 -2.87 -5.54
CA ARG A 223 23.55 -1.87 -4.52
C ARG A 223 25.01 -1.40 -4.60
N LYS A 224 25.97 -2.31 -4.84
CA LYS A 224 27.40 -1.94 -5.01
C LYS A 224 27.63 -1.08 -6.24
N GLU A 225 26.80 -1.24 -7.26
CA GLU A 225 26.82 -0.41 -8.48
C GLU A 225 26.15 0.97 -8.27
N GLY A 226 25.54 1.20 -7.12
CA GLY A 226 24.80 2.43 -6.81
C GLY A 226 23.44 2.50 -7.51
N ASP A 227 22.85 1.37 -7.90
CA ASP A 227 21.60 1.26 -8.64
C ASP A 227 20.47 0.61 -7.79
N SER A 228 19.29 0.42 -8.36
CA SER A 228 18.12 -0.14 -7.69
C SER A 228 17.34 -1.12 -8.56
N LEU A 229 16.56 -1.99 -7.93
CA LEU A 229 15.73 -2.99 -8.58
C LEU A 229 14.27 -2.85 -8.18
N GLY A 230 13.39 -3.18 -9.12
CA GLY A 230 11.97 -3.38 -8.92
C GLY A 230 11.60 -4.87 -8.97
N GLY A 231 10.31 -5.16 -8.91
CA GLY A 231 9.79 -6.52 -9.03
C GLY A 231 8.31 -6.61 -8.74
N ILE A 232 7.86 -7.78 -8.32
CA ILE A 232 6.45 -8.10 -8.09
C ILE A 232 6.27 -8.64 -6.67
N ILE A 233 5.24 -8.15 -6.01
CA ILE A 233 4.66 -8.73 -4.80
C ILE A 233 3.38 -9.42 -5.20
N GLU A 234 3.23 -10.69 -4.82
CA GLU A 234 1.98 -11.42 -4.86
C GLU A 234 1.31 -11.38 -3.49
N CYS A 235 -0.02 -11.23 -3.48
CA CYS A 235 -0.83 -11.27 -2.27
C CYS A 235 -1.95 -12.27 -2.46
N ARG A 236 -2.11 -13.16 -1.48
CA ARG A 236 -3.15 -14.18 -1.41
C ARG A 236 -3.95 -13.99 -0.13
N VAL A 237 -5.28 -14.20 -0.21
CA VAL A 237 -6.16 -14.11 0.95
C VAL A 237 -7.02 -15.36 1.02
N ALA A 238 -6.84 -16.15 2.07
CA ALA A 238 -7.66 -17.32 2.36
C ALA A 238 -8.76 -17.02 3.39
N GLY A 239 -9.84 -17.77 3.35
CA GLY A 239 -10.97 -17.68 4.28
C GLY A 239 -11.94 -16.52 3.98
N LEU A 240 -11.79 -15.84 2.86
CA LEU A 240 -12.68 -14.76 2.48
C LEU A 240 -14.07 -15.30 2.11
N PRO A 241 -15.17 -14.80 2.72
CA PRO A 241 -16.52 -15.23 2.33
C PRO A 241 -16.87 -14.71 0.93
N SER A 242 -17.83 -15.36 0.29
CA SER A 242 -18.50 -14.80 -0.89
C SER A 242 -19.35 -13.59 -0.48
N GLY A 243 -19.53 -12.63 -1.42
CA GLY A 243 -20.45 -11.50 -1.24
C GLY A 243 -19.77 -10.14 -1.01
N LEU A 244 -18.46 -10.07 -0.80
CA LEU A 244 -17.76 -8.79 -0.59
C LEU A 244 -17.45 -8.09 -1.92
N GLY A 245 -17.92 -6.88 -2.06
CA GLY A 245 -17.79 -6.05 -3.25
C GLY A 245 -19.08 -5.28 -3.51
N CYS A 246 -18.98 -4.07 -4.06
CA CYS A 246 -20.14 -3.20 -4.29
C CYS A 246 -20.16 -2.66 -5.72
N PRO A 247 -20.52 -3.49 -6.73
CA PRO A 247 -20.64 -3.02 -8.10
C PRO A 247 -21.66 -1.87 -8.20
N VAL A 248 -21.59 -0.99 -9.24
CA VAL A 248 -20.79 -1.21 -10.46
C VAL A 248 -19.38 -0.67 -10.32
N PHE A 249 -19.14 0.45 -9.60
CA PHE A 249 -17.85 1.14 -9.57
C PHE A 249 -16.95 0.68 -8.42
N ASP A 250 -17.53 0.34 -7.27
CA ASP A 250 -16.79 -0.12 -6.09
C ASP A 250 -16.68 -1.66 -6.10
N ARG A 251 -16.24 -2.22 -7.22
CA ARG A 251 -15.88 -3.64 -7.32
C ARG A 251 -14.72 -3.92 -6.38
N LEU A 252 -14.67 -5.11 -5.78
CA LEU A 252 -13.61 -5.49 -4.85
C LEU A 252 -12.21 -5.34 -5.50
N GLU A 253 -12.03 -5.84 -6.73
CA GLU A 253 -10.78 -5.71 -7.47
C GLU A 253 -10.45 -4.26 -7.85
N ALA A 254 -11.45 -3.40 -8.05
CA ALA A 254 -11.24 -1.99 -8.37
C ALA A 254 -10.72 -1.21 -7.14
N ASP A 255 -11.31 -1.45 -5.96
CA ASP A 255 -10.84 -0.82 -4.72
C ASP A 255 -9.47 -1.39 -4.28
N LEU A 256 -9.20 -2.68 -4.49
CA LEU A 256 -7.86 -3.27 -4.31
C LEU A 256 -6.85 -2.61 -5.26
N ALA A 257 -7.16 -2.48 -6.54
CA ALA A 257 -6.27 -1.82 -7.51
C ALA A 257 -5.99 -0.36 -7.12
N LYS A 258 -7.02 0.39 -6.69
CA LYS A 258 -6.87 1.76 -6.18
C LYS A 258 -5.97 1.81 -4.95
N ALA A 259 -6.16 0.89 -4.01
CA ALA A 259 -5.34 0.78 -2.81
C ALA A 259 -3.86 0.54 -3.18
N MET A 260 -3.59 -0.46 -4.01
CA MET A 260 -2.23 -0.85 -4.42
C MET A 260 -1.56 0.21 -5.28
N LEU A 261 -2.25 0.80 -6.26
CA LEU A 261 -1.70 1.85 -7.11
C LEU A 261 -1.51 3.20 -6.38
N SER A 262 -2.07 3.35 -5.18
CA SER A 262 -1.81 4.49 -4.30
C SER A 262 -0.50 4.37 -3.52
N LEU A 263 0.17 3.20 -3.54
CA LEU A 263 1.44 2.98 -2.86
C LEU A 263 2.59 3.64 -3.63
N PRO A 264 3.62 4.15 -2.93
CA PRO A 264 4.82 4.63 -3.59
C PRO A 264 5.48 3.53 -4.44
N ALA A 265 6.00 3.91 -5.61
CA ALA A 265 6.69 3.06 -6.58
C ALA A 265 5.83 2.04 -7.33
N THR A 266 4.55 1.88 -7.06
CA THR A 266 3.68 0.95 -7.82
C THR A 266 3.42 1.43 -9.24
N LYS A 267 3.33 0.47 -10.18
CA LYS A 267 3.11 0.72 -11.61
C LYS A 267 2.14 -0.26 -12.28
N GLY A 268 1.77 -1.34 -11.61
CA GLY A 268 0.85 -2.32 -12.14
C GLY A 268 0.11 -3.08 -11.05
N PHE A 269 -1.07 -3.54 -11.41
CA PHE A 269 -1.93 -4.41 -10.61
C PHE A 269 -2.56 -5.41 -11.55
N GLU A 270 -2.61 -6.67 -11.16
CA GLU A 270 -3.38 -7.70 -11.85
C GLU A 270 -3.99 -8.67 -10.85
N ILE A 271 -5.17 -9.21 -11.18
CA ILE A 271 -5.91 -10.16 -10.35
C ILE A 271 -6.08 -11.49 -11.08
N GLY A 272 -5.97 -12.61 -10.35
CA GLY A 272 -6.07 -13.95 -10.91
C GLY A 272 -5.09 -14.19 -12.04
N SER A 273 -5.59 -14.63 -13.20
CA SER A 273 -4.80 -14.84 -14.40
C SER A 273 -4.20 -13.55 -14.99
N GLY A 274 -4.73 -12.38 -14.60
CA GLY A 274 -4.21 -11.08 -15.02
C GLY A 274 -4.03 -10.96 -16.53
N PHE A 275 -2.91 -10.39 -16.96
CA PHE A 275 -2.59 -10.28 -18.40
C PHE A 275 -2.40 -11.62 -19.10
N LYS A 276 -1.97 -12.69 -18.39
CA LYS A 276 -1.83 -14.03 -18.98
C LYS A 276 -3.18 -14.59 -19.46
N GLY A 277 -4.29 -14.23 -18.80
CA GLY A 277 -5.63 -14.63 -19.22
C GLY A 277 -6.03 -14.18 -20.60
N THR A 278 -5.43 -13.10 -21.13
CA THR A 278 -5.71 -12.57 -22.49
C THR A 278 -5.23 -13.48 -23.62
N TYR A 279 -4.34 -14.43 -23.32
CA TYR A 279 -3.88 -15.45 -24.29
C TYR A 279 -4.78 -16.69 -24.33
N MET A 280 -5.73 -16.80 -23.38
CA MET A 280 -6.62 -17.96 -23.24
C MET A 280 -7.92 -17.76 -24.00
N LYS A 281 -8.50 -18.86 -24.49
CA LYS A 281 -9.89 -18.87 -24.97
C LYS A 281 -10.85 -18.86 -23.77
N GLY A 282 -12.09 -18.39 -23.95
CA GLY A 282 -13.08 -18.38 -22.89
C GLY A 282 -13.31 -19.76 -22.25
N SER A 283 -13.31 -20.83 -23.06
CA SER A 283 -13.44 -22.22 -22.57
C SER A 283 -12.25 -22.70 -21.72
N GLU A 284 -11.09 -22.05 -21.85
CA GLU A 284 -9.89 -22.35 -21.08
C GLU A 284 -9.80 -21.48 -19.83
N HIS A 285 -10.30 -20.25 -19.93
CA HIS A 285 -10.24 -19.24 -18.86
C HIS A 285 -11.37 -19.40 -17.83
N ASN A 286 -12.56 -19.81 -18.26
CA ASN A 286 -13.72 -19.90 -17.36
C ASN A 286 -13.46 -20.86 -16.20
N ASP A 287 -13.79 -20.44 -14.97
CA ASP A 287 -13.74 -21.24 -13.76
C ASP A 287 -15.05 -22.03 -13.62
N PRO A 288 -15.05 -23.36 -13.88
CA PRO A 288 -16.28 -24.17 -13.75
C PRO A 288 -16.72 -24.26 -12.29
N PHE A 289 -18.03 -24.18 -12.05
CA PHE A 289 -18.60 -24.40 -10.73
C PHE A 289 -18.78 -25.90 -10.43
N GLU A 290 -18.58 -26.25 -9.17
CA GLU A 290 -18.88 -27.56 -8.61
C GLU A 290 -19.52 -27.42 -7.23
N SER A 291 -20.21 -28.50 -6.77
CA SER A 291 -20.77 -28.55 -5.43
C SER A 291 -19.92 -29.46 -4.55
N ILE A 292 -19.31 -28.90 -3.52
CA ILE A 292 -18.54 -29.67 -2.51
C ILE A 292 -19.27 -29.55 -1.18
N GLU A 293 -19.77 -30.66 -0.66
CA GLU A 293 -20.48 -30.71 0.63
C GLU A 293 -21.60 -29.69 0.77
N GLY A 294 -22.31 -29.40 -0.34
CA GLY A 294 -23.40 -28.44 -0.39
C GLY A 294 -22.97 -26.97 -0.59
N SER A 295 -21.69 -26.72 -0.63
CA SER A 295 -21.13 -25.39 -0.94
C SER A 295 -20.79 -25.30 -2.42
N ILE A 296 -21.08 -24.13 -3.04
CA ILE A 296 -20.70 -23.86 -4.42
C ILE A 296 -19.25 -23.34 -4.42
N ARG A 297 -18.40 -24.01 -5.19
CA ARG A 297 -16.99 -23.69 -5.35
C ARG A 297 -16.62 -23.64 -6.84
N THR A 298 -15.41 -23.20 -7.16
CA THR A 298 -14.86 -23.30 -8.52
C THR A 298 -13.71 -24.28 -8.58
N THR A 299 -13.61 -25.04 -9.70
CA THR A 299 -12.53 -26.04 -9.90
C THR A 299 -11.19 -25.44 -10.25
N THR A 300 -11.19 -24.17 -10.67
CA THR A 300 -10.00 -23.34 -10.96
C THR A 300 -10.23 -21.95 -10.40
N ASN A 301 -9.17 -21.13 -10.28
CA ASN A 301 -9.26 -19.79 -9.74
C ASN A 301 -8.56 -18.75 -10.66
N ARG A 302 -8.90 -18.77 -11.95
CA ARG A 302 -8.35 -17.81 -12.92
C ARG A 302 -8.90 -16.41 -12.72
N SER A 303 -10.11 -16.32 -12.14
CA SER A 303 -10.74 -15.06 -11.73
C SER A 303 -10.08 -14.43 -10.50
N GLY A 304 -9.23 -15.18 -9.77
CA GLY A 304 -8.54 -14.69 -8.59
C GLY A 304 -9.45 -14.37 -7.41
N GLY A 305 -10.51 -15.17 -7.21
CA GLY A 305 -11.44 -15.03 -6.08
C GLY A 305 -12.52 -13.96 -6.27
N VAL A 306 -12.61 -13.31 -7.43
CA VAL A 306 -13.60 -12.25 -7.70
C VAL A 306 -14.32 -12.47 -9.02
N GLN A 307 -15.64 -12.46 -8.98
CA GLN A 307 -16.50 -12.55 -10.15
C GLN A 307 -17.57 -11.46 -10.12
N GLY A 308 -17.71 -10.75 -11.23
CA GLY A 308 -18.66 -9.62 -11.32
C GLY A 308 -18.34 -8.43 -10.38
N GLY A 309 -17.17 -8.40 -9.76
CA GLY A 309 -16.77 -7.39 -8.78
C GLY A 309 -17.01 -7.80 -7.33
N ILE A 310 -17.40 -9.05 -7.09
CA ILE A 310 -17.80 -9.59 -5.78
C ILE A 310 -16.95 -10.83 -5.50
N SER A 311 -16.51 -11.01 -4.25
CA SER A 311 -15.80 -12.24 -3.83
C SER A 311 -16.68 -13.46 -4.00
N ASN A 312 -16.11 -14.57 -4.48
CA ASN A 312 -16.82 -15.81 -4.75
C ASN A 312 -16.57 -16.93 -3.74
N GLY A 313 -15.82 -16.65 -2.67
CA GLY A 313 -15.45 -17.62 -1.63
C GLY A 313 -14.17 -18.39 -1.92
N GLU A 314 -13.57 -18.25 -3.11
CA GLU A 314 -12.24 -18.77 -3.40
C GLU A 314 -11.14 -17.86 -2.85
N GLU A 315 -9.92 -18.36 -2.87
CA GLU A 315 -8.76 -17.56 -2.48
C GLU A 315 -8.64 -16.32 -3.37
N LEU A 316 -8.56 -15.14 -2.76
CA LEU A 316 -8.26 -13.91 -3.46
C LEU A 316 -6.77 -13.90 -3.82
N LEU A 317 -6.46 -13.72 -5.11
CA LEU A 317 -5.10 -13.72 -5.64
C LEU A 317 -4.87 -12.51 -6.53
N PHE A 318 -3.87 -11.68 -6.19
CA PHE A 318 -3.47 -10.55 -7.03
C PHE A 318 -1.96 -10.27 -6.93
N ARG A 319 -1.44 -9.50 -7.89
CA ARG A 319 -0.03 -9.10 -7.97
C ARG A 319 0.11 -7.60 -8.14
N VAL A 320 1.18 -7.06 -7.56
CA VAL A 320 1.49 -5.63 -7.60
C VAL A 320 2.91 -5.43 -8.10
N ALA A 321 3.06 -4.68 -9.18
CA ALA A 321 4.35 -4.36 -9.77
C ALA A 321 4.93 -3.07 -9.19
N PHE A 322 6.16 -3.14 -8.70
CA PHE A 322 6.93 -2.03 -8.17
C PHE A 322 8.10 -1.69 -9.10
N LYS A 323 8.20 -0.43 -9.51
CA LYS A 323 9.36 0.05 -10.26
C LYS A 323 10.60 0.15 -9.36
N PRO A 324 11.82 0.17 -9.93
CA PRO A 324 13.03 0.50 -9.19
C PRO A 324 12.92 1.83 -8.45
N THR A 325 13.61 1.96 -7.32
CA THR A 325 13.68 3.21 -6.55
C THR A 325 14.31 4.31 -7.42
N ALA A 326 13.67 5.47 -7.48
CA ALA A 326 14.10 6.56 -8.36
C ALA A 326 15.40 7.25 -7.91
N THR A 327 15.68 7.26 -6.61
CA THR A 327 16.87 7.87 -6.04
C THR A 327 17.99 6.86 -5.98
N ILE A 328 19.02 7.02 -6.82
CA ILE A 328 20.18 6.13 -6.98
C ILE A 328 21.48 6.90 -6.81
N LEU A 329 22.57 6.18 -6.48
CA LEU A 329 23.91 6.74 -6.28
C LEU A 329 24.72 6.86 -7.58
N ARG A 330 24.02 7.03 -8.71
CA ARG A 330 24.62 7.23 -10.04
C ARG A 330 24.25 8.60 -10.56
N PRO A 331 25.15 9.27 -11.34
CA PRO A 331 24.80 10.52 -12.02
C PRO A 331 23.59 10.32 -12.94
N GLN A 332 22.60 11.17 -12.80
CA GLN A 332 21.40 11.19 -13.62
C GLN A 332 21.21 12.56 -14.23
N LYS A 333 20.97 12.63 -15.52
CA LYS A 333 20.60 13.89 -16.21
C LYS A 333 19.24 14.36 -15.70
N THR A 334 19.13 15.65 -15.42
CA THR A 334 17.90 16.29 -14.97
C THR A 334 17.92 17.78 -15.29
N VAL A 335 16.93 18.50 -14.80
CA VAL A 335 16.86 19.96 -14.86
C VAL A 335 16.66 20.55 -13.47
N ASP A 336 17.06 21.80 -13.30
CA ASP A 336 16.73 22.58 -12.12
C ASP A 336 15.35 23.27 -12.24
N ARG A 337 14.98 24.07 -11.24
CA ARG A 337 13.71 24.81 -11.21
C ARG A 337 13.55 25.82 -12.34
N ASP A 338 14.66 26.33 -12.86
CA ASP A 338 14.68 27.33 -13.94
C ASP A 338 14.69 26.66 -15.33
N GLY A 339 14.73 25.33 -15.37
CA GLY A 339 14.75 24.52 -16.58
C GLY A 339 16.15 24.34 -17.17
N ALA A 340 17.21 24.73 -16.46
CA ALA A 340 18.58 24.52 -16.92
C ALA A 340 19.00 23.06 -16.76
N GLU A 341 19.62 22.49 -17.80
CA GLU A 341 20.16 21.13 -17.77
C GLU A 341 21.25 20.98 -16.70
N THR A 342 21.16 19.92 -15.92
CA THR A 342 22.10 19.62 -14.85
C THR A 342 22.20 18.10 -14.62
N GLU A 343 23.05 17.70 -13.69
CA GLU A 343 23.13 16.34 -13.20
C GLU A 343 22.82 16.29 -11.71
N LEU A 344 22.27 15.17 -11.28
CA LEU A 344 21.99 14.89 -9.89
C LEU A 344 22.49 13.48 -9.53
N ILE A 345 23.21 13.37 -8.41
CA ILE A 345 23.47 12.09 -7.75
C ILE A 345 22.56 12.02 -6.54
N GLY A 346 21.69 11.03 -6.51
CA GLY A 346 20.74 10.84 -5.42
C GLY A 346 21.43 10.43 -4.11
N ARG A 347 22.16 11.35 -3.49
CA ARG A 347 22.76 11.10 -2.18
C ARG A 347 21.66 10.89 -1.14
N GLY A 348 21.93 10.11 -0.12
CA GLY A 348 20.98 9.79 0.94
C GLY A 348 20.83 8.29 1.17
N ARG A 349 19.93 7.93 2.10
CA ARG A 349 19.71 6.55 2.53
C ARG A 349 18.46 6.00 1.87
N HIS A 350 18.61 5.34 0.71
CA HIS A 350 17.51 4.80 -0.08
C HIS A 350 17.58 3.26 -0.12
N ASP A 351 16.42 2.63 -0.30
CA ASP A 351 16.34 1.18 -0.47
C ASP A 351 16.85 0.81 -1.87
N PRO A 352 17.80 -0.11 -2.02
CA PRO A 352 18.18 -0.66 -3.32
C PRO A 352 17.04 -1.48 -3.95
N CYS A 353 16.14 -2.01 -3.12
CA CYS A 353 14.91 -2.66 -3.51
C CYS A 353 13.84 -2.41 -2.44
N VAL A 354 12.68 -1.89 -2.82
CA VAL A 354 11.60 -1.55 -1.86
C VAL A 354 10.77 -2.75 -1.46
N LEU A 355 10.82 -3.86 -2.21
CA LEU A 355 9.89 -4.98 -2.08
C LEU A 355 9.81 -5.57 -0.68
N PRO A 356 10.93 -5.84 0.04
CA PRO A 356 10.84 -6.43 1.38
C PRO A 356 9.99 -5.60 2.35
N ARG A 357 10.10 -4.28 2.24
CA ARG A 357 9.34 -3.34 3.09
C ARG A 357 7.93 -3.11 2.59
N ALA A 358 7.68 -3.34 1.30
CA ALA A 358 6.36 -3.18 0.70
C ALA A 358 5.43 -4.36 1.01
N VAL A 359 5.94 -5.55 1.33
CA VAL A 359 5.13 -6.73 1.71
C VAL A 359 4.10 -6.41 2.80
N PRO A 360 4.47 -5.95 4.01
CA PRO A 360 3.47 -5.62 5.05
C PRO A 360 2.58 -4.43 4.67
N ILE A 361 3.01 -3.56 3.76
CA ILE A 361 2.17 -2.45 3.28
C ILE A 361 1.06 -2.97 2.35
N VAL A 362 1.37 -3.95 1.50
CA VAL A 362 0.38 -4.62 0.64
C VAL A 362 -0.64 -5.36 1.50
N GLU A 363 -0.21 -6.12 2.51
CA GLU A 363 -1.10 -6.81 3.46
C GLU A 363 -2.01 -5.81 4.20
N ALA A 364 -1.44 -4.72 4.70
CA ALA A 364 -2.19 -3.67 5.42
C ALA A 364 -3.27 -3.04 4.54
N MET A 365 -2.93 -2.65 3.30
CA MET A 365 -3.89 -2.06 2.38
C MET A 365 -4.96 -3.06 1.94
N THR A 366 -4.61 -4.34 1.80
CA THR A 366 -5.58 -5.43 1.55
C THR A 366 -6.58 -5.52 2.68
N ALA A 367 -6.10 -5.56 3.93
CA ALA A 367 -6.98 -5.64 5.10
C ALA A 367 -7.92 -4.42 5.21
N LEU A 368 -7.42 -3.22 4.93
CA LEU A 368 -8.25 -2.00 4.93
C LEU A 368 -9.39 -2.08 3.91
N VAL A 369 -9.12 -2.57 2.70
CA VAL A 369 -10.16 -2.77 1.67
C VAL A 369 -11.17 -3.82 2.11
N LEU A 370 -10.70 -4.97 2.58
CA LEU A 370 -11.56 -6.09 2.93
C LEU A 370 -12.49 -5.76 4.11
N VAL A 371 -11.98 -5.11 5.16
CA VAL A 371 -12.81 -4.68 6.30
C VAL A 371 -13.82 -3.61 5.90
N ASP A 372 -13.43 -2.66 5.03
CA ASP A 372 -14.37 -1.65 4.51
C ASP A 372 -15.53 -2.32 3.76
N HIS A 373 -15.23 -3.24 2.85
CA HIS A 373 -16.26 -3.98 2.11
C HIS A 373 -17.11 -4.87 3.02
N TRP A 374 -16.52 -5.47 4.06
CA TRP A 374 -17.25 -6.29 5.03
C TRP A 374 -18.28 -5.47 5.81
N LEU A 375 -17.87 -4.31 6.32
CA LEU A 375 -18.79 -3.40 7.01
C LEU A 375 -19.89 -2.86 6.08
N ARG A 376 -19.56 -2.61 4.81
CA ARG A 376 -20.54 -2.20 3.78
C ARG A 376 -21.55 -3.31 3.52
N GLN A 377 -21.08 -4.56 3.39
CA GLN A 377 -21.94 -5.73 3.22
C GLN A 377 -22.89 -5.90 4.40
N ALA A 378 -22.36 -5.90 5.63
CA ALA A 378 -23.18 -5.99 6.84
C ALA A 378 -24.23 -4.89 6.94
N ALA A 379 -23.86 -3.64 6.62
CA ALA A 379 -24.79 -2.52 6.65
C ALA A 379 -25.89 -2.61 5.57
N GLN A 380 -25.62 -3.23 4.43
CA GLN A 380 -26.55 -3.30 3.31
C GLN A 380 -27.43 -4.57 3.33
N CYS A 381 -26.84 -5.71 3.70
CA CYS A 381 -27.48 -7.02 3.52
C CYS A 381 -27.93 -7.69 4.82
N ASP A 382 -27.30 -7.36 5.98
CA ASP A 382 -27.53 -8.07 7.22
C ASP A 382 -28.39 -7.27 8.24
N THR A 383 -28.85 -6.07 7.87
CA THR A 383 -29.52 -5.15 8.81
C THR A 383 -31.01 -5.42 8.94
N PHE A 384 -31.66 -5.91 7.88
CA PHE A 384 -33.11 -6.13 7.84
C PHE A 384 -33.43 -7.55 7.37
N ASP A 385 -34.31 -8.21 8.13
CA ASP A 385 -34.95 -9.47 7.73
C ASP A 385 -36.35 -9.11 7.20
N PHE A 386 -36.65 -9.54 5.98
CA PHE A 386 -37.93 -9.29 5.32
C PHE A 386 -38.76 -10.56 5.10
N ASP A 387 -38.31 -11.73 5.61
CA ASP A 387 -38.99 -13.02 5.51
C ASP A 387 -40.05 -13.23 6.59
#